data_1166c4600448853c0fea617175434d9d
#
_entry.id   1166c4600448853c0fea617175434d9d
#
_cell.length_a   1.000
_cell.length_b   1.000
_cell.length_c   1.000
_cell.angle_alpha   90.00
_cell.angle_beta   90.00
_cell.angle_gamma   90.00
#
_symmetry.space_group_name_H-M   'P 1'
#
loop_
_entity.id
_entity.type
_entity.pdbx_description
1 polymer ?
#
loop_
_entity_poly.entity_id
_entity_poly.type
_entity_poly.pdbx_seq_one_letter_code
_entity_poly.pdbx_strand_id
1 'polypeptide(L)'
;MSTPRARPAYQWPPSNERLAAQVGLDPRAIIRFDGNVPAAPAPAARPSAVAAALAEINEYDRGRYEPLRAAIARRHGVALESVALGAGSDEFIVLLARLFATGGTVATVPTHSYSMYRFAAAMAGAQMVEDPATADLVFVCRPNNPTGELPEVPDVPGQLVIDEAYADYAGVDALDRLASGAIVLRTFSKAYGLAGARVGYALARPDTVEVISSYQAPLSVSSVSAALALAALATPLDVSAQLAERERLAAELRGLGLTPLPSHTNFLFIPMDDPQQLVDALLPAGVVLRAFAGGLRISVRDALDDDVLLEALRAWRSGAAVVSPWTRRRRATAETRFLVRLRVRGEGRVLVQSGEGFYDHMLQQLAFHAGWDLRVDGVGDLETGDHHTVEDMMRTVGATLDDALGDRRGLARYGEARVPMDEALAHAVVDLSGRPVAQLSIDPDPGMATHALESFAQTARLTLHVTATGTNAHHVAEASFKAVGRALAVALRQVGTQVASTKGSL
;
A
#
# COMPACT_ATOMS: atom_id res chain seq x y z
N MET A 1 40.46 -24.11 12.75
CA MET A 1 39.28 -23.19 12.58
C MET A 1 38.36 -23.82 11.56
N SER A 2 37.14 -24.21 11.94
CA SER A 2 36.15 -24.77 11.02
C SER A 2 35.63 -23.68 10.09
N THR A 3 35.79 -23.86 8.78
CA THR A 3 35.20 -22.94 7.79
C THR A 3 33.70 -22.93 7.95
N PRO A 4 33.02 -21.75 8.03
CA PRO A 4 31.57 -21.70 8.09
C PRO A 4 30.98 -22.41 6.88
N ARG A 5 30.09 -23.38 7.10
CA ARG A 5 29.36 -24.02 5.99
C ARG A 5 28.47 -22.97 5.33
N ALA A 6 28.58 -22.85 3.99
CA ALA A 6 27.66 -22.04 3.22
C ALA A 6 26.21 -22.55 3.46
N ARG A 7 25.33 -21.66 3.90
CA ARG A 7 23.90 -21.93 4.09
C ARG A 7 23.10 -21.21 3.00
N PRO A 8 21.86 -21.64 2.71
CA PRO A 8 21.01 -20.91 1.78
C PRO A 8 20.89 -19.46 2.22
N ALA A 9 21.29 -18.52 1.35
CA ALA A 9 21.11 -17.10 1.61
C ALA A 9 19.64 -16.72 1.34
N TYR A 10 19.08 -15.84 2.16
CA TYR A 10 17.80 -15.21 1.86
C TYR A 10 17.92 -14.40 0.56
N GLN A 11 17.02 -14.64 -0.38
CA GLN A 11 17.00 -13.90 -1.64
C GLN A 11 16.21 -12.60 -1.46
N TRP A 12 16.95 -11.50 -1.34
CA TRP A 12 16.34 -10.17 -1.29
C TRP A 12 15.69 -9.81 -2.64
N PRO A 13 14.45 -9.35 -2.65
CA PRO A 13 13.88 -8.78 -3.87
C PRO A 13 14.68 -7.53 -4.27
N PRO A 14 14.82 -7.23 -5.57
CA PRO A 14 15.54 -6.05 -6.04
C PRO A 14 14.83 -4.78 -5.54
N SER A 15 15.61 -3.71 -5.28
CA SER A 15 15.08 -2.42 -4.88
C SER A 15 14.32 -1.73 -6.03
N ASN A 16 13.47 -0.75 -5.68
CA ASN A 16 12.75 0.03 -6.68
C ASN A 16 13.71 0.82 -7.59
N GLU A 17 14.82 1.33 -7.03
CA GLU A 17 15.86 2.04 -7.79
C GLU A 17 16.46 1.15 -8.88
N ARG A 18 16.79 -0.09 -8.52
CA ARG A 18 17.36 -1.06 -9.47
C ARG A 18 16.36 -1.43 -10.57
N LEU A 19 15.11 -1.69 -10.21
CA LEU A 19 14.07 -2.06 -11.19
C LEU A 19 13.73 -0.89 -12.11
N ALA A 20 13.58 0.30 -11.56
CA ALA A 20 13.27 1.51 -12.32
C ALA A 20 14.39 1.84 -13.32
N ALA A 21 15.65 1.70 -12.92
CA ALA A 21 16.80 1.92 -13.80
C ALA A 21 16.82 0.99 -15.02
N GLN A 22 16.32 -0.25 -14.88
CA GLN A 22 16.24 -1.22 -15.97
C GLN A 22 15.27 -0.78 -17.09
N VAL A 23 14.23 -0.02 -16.73
CA VAL A 23 13.14 0.35 -17.64
C VAL A 23 12.98 1.86 -17.84
N GLY A 24 13.91 2.66 -17.32
CA GLY A 24 13.90 4.13 -17.49
C GLY A 24 12.79 4.83 -16.73
N LEU A 25 12.33 4.28 -15.59
CA LEU A 25 11.27 4.86 -14.77
C LEU A 25 11.83 5.59 -13.53
N ASP A 26 11.01 6.43 -12.90
CA ASP A 26 11.25 6.88 -11.53
C ASP A 26 11.04 5.71 -10.54
N PRO A 27 11.90 5.50 -9.54
CA PRO A 27 11.73 4.44 -8.53
C PRO A 27 10.37 4.42 -7.83
N ARG A 28 9.75 5.59 -7.65
CA ARG A 28 8.41 5.72 -7.05
C ARG A 28 7.28 5.29 -8.00
N ALA A 29 7.56 5.22 -9.32
CA ALA A 29 6.59 4.73 -10.29
C ALA A 29 6.49 3.20 -10.28
N ILE A 30 7.37 2.52 -9.56
CA ILE A 30 7.31 1.07 -9.37
C ILE A 30 6.18 0.72 -8.40
N ILE A 31 5.28 -0.13 -8.83
CA ILE A 31 4.16 -0.65 -8.04
C ILE A 31 4.46 -2.09 -7.67
N ARG A 32 4.56 -2.36 -6.36
CA ARG A 32 4.96 -3.66 -5.82
C ARG A 32 3.74 -4.55 -5.55
N PHE A 33 3.49 -5.49 -6.43
CA PHE A 33 2.49 -6.55 -6.23
C PHE A 33 3.10 -7.85 -5.68
N ASP A 34 4.36 -7.81 -5.30
CA ASP A 34 5.13 -8.97 -4.81
C ASP A 34 5.22 -9.07 -3.29
N GLY A 35 4.79 -8.04 -2.53
CA GLY A 35 5.02 -7.91 -1.10
C GLY A 35 3.86 -8.31 -0.18
N ASN A 36 2.66 -8.51 -0.70
CA ASN A 36 1.43 -8.78 0.06
C ASN A 36 1.19 -7.72 1.16
N VAL A 37 1.31 -6.45 0.80
CA VAL A 37 1.08 -5.32 1.69
C VAL A 37 0.04 -4.38 1.08
N PRO A 38 -0.77 -3.68 1.89
CA PRO A 38 -1.71 -2.66 1.41
C PRO A 38 -1.01 -1.57 0.58
N ALA A 39 -1.78 -0.89 -0.27
CA ALA A 39 -1.27 0.20 -1.10
C ALA A 39 -0.88 1.44 -0.29
N ALA A 40 -1.54 1.67 0.84
CA ALA A 40 -1.31 2.79 1.75
C ALA A 40 -0.87 2.30 3.14
N PRO A 41 -0.14 3.12 3.91
CA PRO A 41 0.12 2.86 5.32
C PRO A 41 -1.17 2.73 6.13
N ALA A 42 -1.10 1.98 7.24
CA ALA A 42 -2.23 1.87 8.15
C ALA A 42 -2.66 3.26 8.68
N PRO A 43 -3.97 3.51 8.87
CA PRO A 43 -4.46 4.76 9.47
C PRO A 43 -3.86 5.09 10.83
N ALA A 44 -3.44 4.06 11.57
CA ALA A 44 -2.77 4.20 12.88
C ALA A 44 -1.33 4.73 12.78
N ALA A 45 -0.68 4.67 11.61
CA ALA A 45 0.66 5.24 11.38
C ALA A 45 0.63 6.78 11.26
N ARG A 46 -0.16 7.44 12.11
CA ARG A 46 -0.26 8.91 12.13
C ARG A 46 0.97 9.53 12.76
N PRO A 47 1.38 10.73 12.32
CA PRO A 47 2.51 11.45 12.92
C PRO A 47 2.42 11.56 14.44
N SER A 48 1.22 11.79 15.00
CA SER A 48 1.01 11.91 16.44
C SER A 48 1.31 10.64 17.24
N ALA A 49 1.01 9.46 16.70
CA ALA A 49 1.34 8.18 17.35
C ALA A 49 2.84 7.91 17.36
N VAL A 50 3.56 8.40 16.34
CA VAL A 50 5.01 8.25 16.22
C VAL A 50 5.76 9.31 17.04
N ALA A 51 5.25 10.54 17.09
CA ALA A 51 5.91 11.66 17.76
C ALA A 51 6.19 11.39 19.24
N ALA A 52 5.23 10.83 19.97
CA ALA A 52 5.41 10.48 21.39
C ALA A 52 6.51 9.41 21.58
N ALA A 53 6.53 8.38 20.71
CA ALA A 53 7.56 7.34 20.80
C ALA A 53 8.95 7.84 20.35
N LEU A 54 9.02 8.81 19.45
CA LEU A 54 10.27 9.45 19.03
C LEU A 54 10.83 10.37 20.10
N ALA A 55 9.97 11.00 20.92
CA ALA A 55 10.42 11.85 22.03
C ALA A 55 11.19 11.05 23.10
N GLU A 56 10.95 9.74 23.19
CA GLU A 56 11.57 8.82 24.15
C GLU A 56 12.49 7.79 23.46
N ILE A 57 12.95 8.05 22.24
CA ILE A 57 13.73 7.09 21.43
C ILE A 57 15.07 6.69 22.07
N ASN A 58 15.59 7.51 23.01
CA ASN A 58 16.78 7.23 23.79
C ASN A 58 16.55 6.25 24.95
N GLU A 59 15.29 5.91 25.26
CA GLU A 59 14.94 5.00 26.35
C GLU A 59 14.65 3.58 25.84
N TYR A 60 15.07 2.58 26.65
CA TYR A 60 14.66 1.20 26.43
C TYR A 60 13.27 0.94 27.02
N ASP A 61 12.49 0.07 26.39
CA ASP A 61 11.27 -0.45 27.02
C ASP A 61 11.62 -1.20 28.32
N ARG A 62 10.90 -0.87 29.42
CA ARG A 62 11.20 -1.42 30.75
C ARG A 62 10.20 -2.47 31.22
N GLY A 63 9.10 -2.64 30.52
CA GLY A 63 7.98 -3.51 30.90
C GLY A 63 7.76 -4.70 29.99
N ARG A 64 8.74 -5.11 29.18
CA ARG A 64 8.57 -6.16 28.15
C ARG A 64 7.38 -5.86 27.23
N TYR A 65 7.19 -4.60 26.86
CA TYR A 65 6.08 -4.12 26.02
C TYR A 65 4.70 -4.44 26.60
N GLU A 66 4.54 -4.40 27.92
CA GLU A 66 3.33 -4.80 28.64
C GLU A 66 2.05 -4.16 28.06
N PRO A 67 1.99 -2.84 27.73
CA PRO A 67 0.79 -2.23 27.14
C PRO A 67 0.37 -2.90 25.83
N LEU A 68 1.31 -3.23 24.95
CA LEU A 68 1.03 -3.89 23.68
C LEU A 68 0.64 -5.36 23.90
N ARG A 69 1.36 -6.10 24.74
CA ARG A 69 1.03 -7.49 25.10
C ARG A 69 -0.36 -7.58 25.73
N ALA A 70 -0.71 -6.66 26.62
CA ALA A 70 -2.02 -6.60 27.23
C ALA A 70 -3.14 -6.29 26.22
N ALA A 71 -2.88 -5.43 25.25
CA ALA A 71 -3.83 -5.17 24.16
C ALA A 71 -4.05 -6.41 23.27
N ILE A 72 -2.97 -7.12 22.93
CA ILE A 72 -3.05 -8.39 22.18
C ILE A 72 -3.79 -9.45 22.99
N ALA A 73 -3.46 -9.63 24.27
CA ALA A 73 -4.12 -10.58 25.17
C ALA A 73 -5.64 -10.34 25.23
N ARG A 74 -6.06 -9.09 25.41
CA ARG A 74 -7.49 -8.70 25.39
C ARG A 74 -8.16 -9.01 24.05
N ARG A 75 -7.49 -8.70 22.93
CA ARG A 75 -8.02 -8.97 21.59
C ARG A 75 -8.34 -10.46 21.38
N HIS A 76 -7.49 -11.34 21.89
CA HIS A 76 -7.58 -12.79 21.68
C HIS A 76 -8.22 -13.53 22.86
N GLY A 77 -8.56 -12.86 23.95
CA GLY A 77 -9.15 -13.51 25.14
C GLY A 77 -8.19 -14.47 25.82
N VAL A 78 -6.88 -14.22 25.78
CA VAL A 78 -5.84 -15.05 26.38
C VAL A 78 -5.16 -14.33 27.56
N ALA A 79 -4.42 -15.07 28.40
CA ALA A 79 -3.63 -14.47 29.46
C ALA A 79 -2.47 -13.63 28.90
N LEU A 80 -2.00 -12.62 29.65
CA LEU A 80 -0.87 -11.79 29.30
C LEU A 80 0.40 -12.63 29.06
N GLU A 81 0.58 -13.65 29.90
CA GLU A 81 1.70 -14.59 29.87
C GLU A 81 1.68 -15.50 28.62
N SER A 82 0.56 -15.57 27.92
CA SER A 82 0.41 -16.34 26.68
C SER A 82 0.88 -15.57 25.44
N VAL A 83 1.40 -14.33 25.59
CA VAL A 83 1.80 -13.47 24.46
C VAL A 83 3.30 -13.25 24.47
N ALA A 84 4.00 -13.64 23.39
CA ALA A 84 5.37 -13.24 23.10
C ALA A 84 5.39 -12.25 21.93
N LEU A 85 6.17 -11.16 22.03
CA LEU A 85 6.40 -10.19 20.95
C LEU A 85 7.72 -10.45 20.25
N GLY A 86 7.81 -10.16 18.94
CA GLY A 86 9.03 -10.31 18.16
C GLY A 86 9.08 -9.39 16.93
N ALA A 87 10.25 -9.35 16.30
CA ALA A 87 10.52 -8.57 15.09
C ALA A 87 9.85 -9.17 13.84
N GLY A 88 8.52 -9.25 13.85
CA GLY A 88 7.68 -9.94 12.86
C GLY A 88 7.56 -11.43 13.18
N SER A 89 6.65 -12.14 12.49
CA SER A 89 6.50 -13.60 12.63
C SER A 89 7.75 -14.37 12.17
N ASP A 90 8.56 -13.79 11.28
CA ASP A 90 9.80 -14.40 10.79
C ASP A 90 10.81 -14.70 11.89
N GLU A 91 10.90 -13.84 12.92
CA GLU A 91 11.76 -14.09 14.09
C GLU A 91 11.35 -15.38 14.79
N PHE A 92 10.05 -15.56 15.02
CA PHE A 92 9.52 -16.77 15.65
C PHE A 92 9.76 -18.01 14.78
N ILE A 93 9.55 -17.93 13.47
CA ILE A 93 9.78 -19.07 12.55
C ILE A 93 11.22 -19.56 12.69
N VAL A 94 12.20 -18.65 12.69
CA VAL A 94 13.63 -19.03 12.84
C VAL A 94 13.92 -19.54 14.25
N LEU A 95 13.38 -18.89 15.28
CA LEU A 95 13.59 -19.27 16.66
C LEU A 95 13.00 -20.64 16.97
N LEU A 96 11.77 -20.92 16.56
CA LEU A 96 11.07 -22.17 16.81
C LEU A 96 11.73 -23.34 16.08
N ALA A 97 12.23 -23.14 14.85
CA ALA A 97 13.01 -24.15 14.16
C ALA A 97 14.28 -24.51 14.94
N ARG A 98 14.93 -23.54 15.57
CA ARG A 98 16.11 -23.78 16.42
C ARG A 98 15.75 -24.46 17.74
N LEU A 99 14.60 -24.14 18.32
CA LEU A 99 14.15 -24.73 19.59
C LEU A 99 13.70 -26.19 19.44
N PHE A 100 12.91 -26.49 18.42
CA PHE A 100 12.20 -27.76 18.32
C PHE A 100 12.73 -28.71 17.25
N ALA A 101 13.59 -28.24 16.33
CA ALA A 101 14.05 -29.08 15.22
C ALA A 101 15.55 -28.99 14.93
N THR A 102 16.39 -28.56 15.88
CA THR A 102 17.85 -28.50 15.67
C THR A 102 18.41 -29.90 15.37
N GLY A 103 18.91 -30.10 14.14
CA GLY A 103 19.42 -31.38 13.65
C GLY A 103 18.36 -32.46 13.41
N GLY A 104 17.08 -32.12 13.58
CA GLY A 104 15.92 -32.97 13.41
C GLY A 104 15.18 -32.75 12.08
N THR A 105 13.86 -32.79 12.12
CA THR A 105 12.99 -32.77 10.93
C THR A 105 11.92 -31.69 11.01
N VAL A 106 11.61 -31.08 9.85
CA VAL A 106 10.58 -30.06 9.68
C VAL A 106 9.66 -30.42 8.53
N ALA A 107 8.34 -30.34 8.75
CA ALA A 107 7.34 -30.43 7.70
C ALA A 107 6.58 -29.11 7.54
N THR A 108 5.95 -28.93 6.37
CA THR A 108 5.06 -27.80 6.08
C THR A 108 3.73 -28.27 5.53
N VAL A 109 2.65 -27.63 5.97
CA VAL A 109 1.30 -27.89 5.47
C VAL A 109 0.71 -26.58 4.93
N PRO A 110 0.39 -26.55 3.62
CA PRO A 110 0.75 -27.54 2.60
C PRO A 110 2.26 -27.59 2.31
N THR A 111 2.71 -28.56 1.54
CA THR A 111 4.13 -28.73 1.18
C THR A 111 4.67 -27.54 0.40
N HIS A 112 3.87 -26.97 -0.53
CA HIS A 112 4.19 -25.74 -1.23
C HIS A 112 3.70 -24.54 -0.40
N SER A 113 4.58 -24.01 0.43
CA SER A 113 4.26 -23.01 1.42
C SER A 113 5.35 -21.92 1.53
N TYR A 114 5.27 -21.09 2.56
CA TYR A 114 6.14 -19.94 2.76
C TYR A 114 7.62 -20.35 2.88
N SER A 115 8.46 -19.76 2.04
CA SER A 115 9.87 -20.16 1.90
C SER A 115 10.72 -19.99 3.18
N MET A 116 10.27 -19.15 4.12
CA MET A 116 10.96 -18.95 5.40
C MET A 116 11.01 -20.21 6.25
N TYR A 117 10.07 -21.14 6.13
CA TYR A 117 10.12 -22.41 6.87
C TYR A 117 11.32 -23.27 6.43
N ARG A 118 11.56 -23.38 5.11
CA ARG A 118 12.74 -24.07 4.57
C ARG A 118 14.04 -23.36 4.95
N PHE A 119 14.03 -22.03 4.93
CA PHE A 119 15.17 -21.24 5.39
C PHE A 119 15.47 -21.48 6.87
N ALA A 120 14.46 -21.45 7.73
CA ALA A 120 14.57 -21.69 9.17
C ALA A 120 15.04 -23.11 9.48
N ALA A 121 14.50 -24.12 8.79
CA ALA A 121 14.96 -25.51 8.89
C ALA A 121 16.46 -25.63 8.54
N ALA A 122 16.89 -25.03 7.43
CA ALA A 122 18.31 -25.03 7.04
C ALA A 122 19.20 -24.31 8.08
N MET A 123 18.71 -23.22 8.69
CA MET A 123 19.42 -22.51 9.77
C MET A 123 19.55 -23.34 11.04
N ALA A 124 18.57 -24.18 11.33
CA ALA A 124 18.58 -25.15 12.45
C ALA A 124 19.38 -26.41 12.13
N GLY A 125 19.81 -26.61 10.90
CA GLY A 125 20.44 -27.87 10.45
C GLY A 125 19.45 -29.02 10.33
N ALA A 126 18.14 -28.72 10.28
CA ALA A 126 17.07 -29.69 10.15
C ALA A 126 16.85 -30.12 8.69
N GLN A 127 16.24 -31.29 8.52
CA GLN A 127 15.84 -31.82 7.21
C GLN A 127 14.36 -31.56 6.97
N MET A 128 14.02 -31.19 5.73
CA MET A 128 12.60 -31.11 5.32
C MET A 128 12.09 -32.51 5.04
N VAL A 129 10.91 -32.83 5.60
CA VAL A 129 10.18 -34.08 5.35
C VAL A 129 8.79 -33.77 4.78
N GLU A 130 8.21 -34.70 4.05
CA GLU A 130 6.88 -34.50 3.43
C GLU A 130 5.74 -34.85 4.36
N ASP A 131 5.92 -35.91 5.16
CA ASP A 131 4.88 -36.39 6.10
C ASP A 131 4.94 -35.65 7.44
N PRO A 132 3.93 -34.83 7.77
CA PRO A 132 3.88 -34.11 9.04
C PRO A 132 3.88 -35.02 10.28
N ALA A 133 3.43 -36.27 10.15
CA ALA A 133 3.40 -37.20 11.26
C ALA A 133 4.80 -37.69 11.69
N THR A 134 5.81 -37.48 10.86
CA THR A 134 7.20 -37.87 11.14
C THR A 134 8.10 -36.70 11.51
N ALA A 135 7.55 -35.46 11.53
CA ALA A 135 8.33 -34.27 11.78
C ALA A 135 8.39 -33.92 13.28
N ASP A 136 9.56 -33.42 13.72
CA ASP A 136 9.71 -32.85 15.06
C ASP A 136 9.03 -31.51 15.19
N LEU A 137 8.94 -30.75 14.07
CA LEU A 137 8.28 -29.46 13.95
C LEU A 137 7.45 -29.37 12.68
N VAL A 138 6.19 -28.97 12.82
CA VAL A 138 5.26 -28.78 11.70
C VAL A 138 4.82 -27.32 11.63
N PHE A 139 5.07 -26.66 10.50
CA PHE A 139 4.50 -25.35 10.19
C PHE A 139 3.24 -25.52 9.33
N VAL A 140 2.12 -24.97 9.78
CA VAL A 140 0.87 -24.86 9.02
C VAL A 140 0.66 -23.41 8.65
N CYS A 141 0.77 -23.06 7.37
CA CYS A 141 0.51 -21.70 6.87
C CYS A 141 -0.99 -21.55 6.57
N ARG A 142 -1.72 -20.84 7.42
CA ARG A 142 -3.19 -20.81 7.38
C ARG A 142 -3.77 -19.41 7.56
N PRO A 143 -4.19 -18.73 6.48
CA PRO A 143 -4.15 -19.11 5.05
C PRO A 143 -2.75 -19.24 4.46
N ASN A 144 -2.62 -20.10 3.43
CA ASN A 144 -1.33 -20.43 2.85
C ASN A 144 -0.75 -19.32 1.94
N ASN A 145 0.52 -19.14 2.05
CA ASN A 145 1.33 -18.33 1.12
C ASN A 145 2.28 -19.30 0.37
N PRO A 146 2.19 -19.46 -0.99
CA PRO A 146 1.66 -18.47 -1.93
C PRO A 146 0.24 -18.72 -2.48
N THR A 147 -0.44 -19.82 -2.19
CA THR A 147 -1.64 -20.26 -2.91
C THR A 147 -2.94 -19.56 -2.48
N GLY A 148 -2.97 -19.02 -1.24
CA GLY A 148 -4.16 -18.36 -0.68
C GLY A 148 -5.20 -19.33 -0.11
N GLU A 149 -4.98 -20.64 -0.19
CA GLU A 149 -5.88 -21.66 0.35
C GLU A 149 -5.92 -21.68 1.89
N LEU A 150 -6.96 -22.28 2.45
CA LEU A 150 -7.14 -22.44 3.90
C LEU A 150 -7.00 -23.92 4.29
N PRO A 151 -5.79 -24.41 4.55
CA PRO A 151 -5.57 -25.81 4.87
C PRO A 151 -6.18 -26.18 6.23
N GLU A 152 -6.54 -27.45 6.39
CA GLU A 152 -6.89 -28.01 7.68
C GLU A 152 -5.64 -28.12 8.57
N VAL A 153 -5.84 -27.98 9.89
CA VAL A 153 -4.78 -28.12 10.87
C VAL A 153 -4.69 -29.57 11.29
N PRO A 154 -3.61 -30.28 10.95
CA PRO A 154 -3.48 -31.70 11.32
C PRO A 154 -3.19 -31.87 12.80
N ASP A 155 -3.54 -33.02 13.33
CA ASP A 155 -3.03 -33.50 14.60
C ASP A 155 -1.67 -34.20 14.35
N VAL A 156 -0.62 -33.71 15.00
CA VAL A 156 0.75 -34.20 14.79
C VAL A 156 1.43 -34.48 16.14
N PRO A 157 2.35 -35.48 16.19
CA PRO A 157 3.07 -35.80 17.43
C PRO A 157 4.16 -34.75 17.76
N GLY A 158 4.70 -34.08 16.77
CA GLY A 158 5.72 -33.04 16.93
C GLY A 158 5.16 -31.67 17.34
N GLN A 159 6.02 -30.68 17.50
CA GLN A 159 5.59 -29.33 17.81
C GLN A 159 4.80 -28.73 16.63
N LEU A 160 3.56 -28.34 16.88
CA LEU A 160 2.70 -27.67 15.91
C LEU A 160 2.85 -26.14 16.00
N VAL A 161 3.11 -25.50 14.87
CA VAL A 161 3.13 -24.03 14.71
C VAL A 161 2.16 -23.64 13.59
N ILE A 162 1.17 -22.83 13.92
CA ILE A 162 0.15 -22.37 12.98
C ILE A 162 0.46 -20.90 12.65
N ASP A 163 0.91 -20.64 11.42
CA ASP A 163 1.21 -19.30 10.96
C ASP A 163 -0.06 -18.67 10.36
N GLU A 164 -0.62 -17.76 11.13
CA GLU A 164 -1.86 -17.04 10.83
C GLU A 164 -1.60 -15.59 10.36
N ALA A 165 -0.51 -15.35 9.63
CA ALA A 165 -0.17 -14.02 9.12
C ALA A 165 -1.29 -13.38 8.27
N TYR A 166 -2.17 -14.17 7.68
CA TYR A 166 -3.29 -13.72 6.84
C TYR A 166 -4.67 -14.02 7.41
N ALA A 167 -4.77 -14.51 8.63
CA ALA A 167 -6.02 -14.97 9.24
C ALA A 167 -7.09 -13.87 9.37
N ASP A 168 -6.68 -12.61 9.54
CA ASP A 168 -7.60 -11.47 9.60
C ASP A 168 -8.41 -11.30 8.29
N TYR A 169 -7.87 -11.72 7.13
CA TYR A 169 -8.59 -11.71 5.85
C TYR A 169 -9.56 -12.89 5.68
N ALA A 170 -9.31 -13.99 6.37
CA ALA A 170 -10.12 -15.19 6.32
C ALA A 170 -11.19 -15.23 7.42
N GLY A 171 -11.08 -14.38 8.44
CA GLY A 171 -11.97 -14.39 9.60
C GLY A 171 -11.86 -15.67 10.42
N VAL A 172 -10.67 -16.27 10.47
CA VAL A 172 -10.40 -17.53 11.19
C VAL A 172 -9.33 -17.35 12.26
N ASP A 173 -9.31 -18.25 13.22
CA ASP A 173 -8.22 -18.44 14.18
C ASP A 173 -8.08 -19.92 14.55
N ALA A 174 -7.00 -20.26 15.23
CA ALA A 174 -6.71 -21.59 15.77
C ALA A 174 -6.37 -21.50 17.27
N LEU A 175 -7.00 -20.59 17.99
CA LEU A 175 -6.75 -20.37 19.43
C LEU A 175 -7.19 -21.57 20.28
N ASP A 176 -8.14 -22.36 19.83
CA ASP A 176 -8.55 -23.63 20.44
C ASP A 176 -7.41 -24.64 20.53
N ARG A 177 -6.42 -24.54 19.62
CA ARG A 177 -5.25 -25.43 19.59
C ARG A 177 -4.16 -25.07 20.62
N LEU A 178 -4.23 -23.91 21.26
CA LEU A 178 -3.26 -23.51 22.31
C LEU A 178 -3.24 -24.50 23.47
N ALA A 179 -4.40 -25.01 23.88
CA ALA A 179 -4.51 -25.96 24.98
C ALA A 179 -3.77 -27.29 24.68
N SER A 180 -3.72 -27.71 23.41
CA SER A 180 -2.98 -28.92 22.98
C SER A 180 -1.48 -28.66 22.78
N GLY A 181 -0.98 -27.43 23.05
CA GLY A 181 0.45 -27.08 22.94
C GLY A 181 0.85 -26.49 21.60
N ALA A 182 -0.08 -26.18 20.71
CA ALA A 182 0.23 -25.45 19.48
C ALA A 182 0.70 -24.02 19.78
N ILE A 183 1.50 -23.49 18.86
CA ILE A 183 1.94 -22.08 18.86
C ILE A 183 1.29 -21.41 17.66
N VAL A 184 0.58 -20.29 17.89
CA VAL A 184 -0.07 -19.51 16.82
C VAL A 184 0.74 -18.24 16.59
N LEU A 185 1.17 -18.01 15.34
CA LEU A 185 1.92 -16.82 14.93
C LEU A 185 0.99 -15.83 14.26
N ARG A 186 1.15 -14.54 14.61
CA ARG A 186 0.42 -13.42 14.03
C ARG A 186 1.37 -12.26 13.71
N THR A 187 0.94 -11.34 12.85
CA THR A 187 1.78 -10.21 12.43
C THR A 187 0.97 -8.94 12.20
N PHE A 188 1.59 -7.79 12.45
CA PHE A 188 1.07 -6.49 12.04
C PHE A 188 1.44 -6.11 10.60
N SER A 189 2.22 -6.94 9.91
CA SER A 189 2.74 -6.65 8.57
C SER A 189 1.68 -6.66 7.46
N LYS A 190 0.56 -7.36 7.63
CA LYS A 190 -0.43 -7.64 6.58
C LYS A 190 -1.69 -6.78 6.75
N ALA A 191 -2.71 -7.26 7.41
CA ALA A 191 -3.98 -6.55 7.56
C ALA A 191 -3.84 -5.17 8.24
N TYR A 192 -2.91 -5.04 9.15
CA TYR A 192 -2.61 -3.76 9.81
C TYR A 192 -1.71 -2.82 8.99
N GLY A 193 -1.15 -3.25 7.84
CA GLY A 193 -0.34 -2.41 6.96
C GLY A 193 1.00 -1.92 7.57
N LEU A 194 1.51 -2.59 8.61
CA LEU A 194 2.72 -2.19 9.34
C LEU A 194 3.95 -3.07 8.98
N ALA A 195 4.07 -3.49 7.71
CA ALA A 195 5.16 -4.36 7.28
C ALA A 195 6.56 -3.79 7.61
N GLY A 196 6.74 -2.47 7.47
CA GLY A 196 8.00 -1.78 7.78
C GLY A 196 8.28 -1.65 9.28
N ALA A 197 7.27 -1.73 10.15
CA ALA A 197 7.45 -1.65 11.60
C ALA A 197 8.06 -2.92 12.20
N ARG A 198 8.02 -4.05 11.48
CA ARG A 198 8.58 -5.31 11.94
C ARG A 198 8.04 -5.74 13.31
N VAL A 199 6.73 -5.87 13.47
CA VAL A 199 6.08 -6.38 14.68
C VAL A 199 5.26 -7.61 14.37
N GLY A 200 5.48 -8.66 15.15
CA GLY A 200 4.68 -9.88 15.16
C GLY A 200 4.57 -10.42 16.58
N TYR A 201 3.76 -11.42 16.77
CA TYR A 201 3.59 -12.06 18.07
C TYR A 201 3.28 -13.55 17.93
N ALA A 202 3.65 -14.29 18.98
CA ALA A 202 3.27 -15.67 19.16
C ALA A 202 2.28 -15.77 20.32
N LEU A 203 1.27 -16.60 20.14
CA LEU A 203 0.33 -17.01 21.17
C LEU A 203 0.58 -18.47 21.49
N ALA A 204 0.80 -18.78 22.76
CA ALA A 204 1.05 -20.16 23.23
C ALA A 204 0.68 -20.29 24.71
N ARG A 205 0.82 -21.48 25.26
CA ARG A 205 0.73 -21.65 26.71
C ARG A 205 1.80 -20.85 27.43
N PRO A 206 1.55 -20.34 28.68
CA PRO A 206 2.51 -19.51 29.41
C PRO A 206 3.90 -20.15 29.56
N ASP A 207 3.97 -21.45 29.85
CA ASP A 207 5.22 -22.19 29.94
C ASP A 207 6.02 -22.21 28.62
N THR A 208 5.33 -22.33 27.50
CA THR A 208 5.93 -22.27 26.16
C THR A 208 6.42 -20.86 25.84
N VAL A 209 5.66 -19.82 26.20
CA VAL A 209 6.07 -18.41 26.02
C VAL A 209 7.31 -18.09 26.86
N GLU A 210 7.44 -18.64 28.05
CA GLU A 210 8.62 -18.47 28.89
C GLU A 210 9.87 -19.07 28.22
N VAL A 211 9.74 -20.31 27.68
CA VAL A 211 10.82 -20.93 26.89
C VAL A 211 11.19 -20.08 25.69
N ILE A 212 10.22 -19.66 24.85
CA ILE A 212 10.46 -18.80 23.69
C ILE A 212 11.24 -17.54 24.13
N SER A 213 10.77 -16.87 25.17
CA SER A 213 11.36 -15.63 25.67
C SER A 213 12.79 -15.81 26.20
N SER A 214 13.14 -16.98 26.72
CA SER A 214 14.48 -17.26 27.21
C SER A 214 15.55 -17.40 26.10
N TYR A 215 15.11 -17.70 24.87
CA TYR A 215 15.97 -17.81 23.69
C TYR A 215 15.90 -16.62 22.75
N GLN A 216 14.93 -15.74 22.96
CA GLN A 216 14.73 -14.56 22.14
C GLN A 216 15.74 -13.46 22.51
N ALA A 217 16.24 -12.73 21.51
CA ALA A 217 17.05 -11.54 21.79
C ALA A 217 16.21 -10.50 22.58
N PRO A 218 16.71 -10.00 23.71
CA PRO A 218 16.00 -8.95 24.45
C PRO A 218 15.78 -7.73 23.56
N LEU A 219 14.61 -7.08 23.70
CA LEU A 219 14.29 -5.82 23.02
C LEU A 219 14.37 -5.90 21.47
N SER A 220 14.01 -7.02 20.89
CA SER A 220 14.01 -7.22 19.43
C SER A 220 13.01 -6.32 18.68
N VAL A 221 12.02 -5.76 19.38
CA VAL A 221 11.05 -4.79 18.84
C VAL A 221 11.43 -3.39 19.31
N SER A 222 11.46 -2.39 18.41
CA SER A 222 11.72 -1.01 18.81
C SER A 222 10.52 -0.38 19.53
N SER A 223 10.74 0.61 20.39
CA SER A 223 9.68 1.36 21.08
C SER A 223 8.72 2.02 20.08
N VAL A 224 9.25 2.58 18.98
CA VAL A 224 8.44 3.16 17.88
C VAL A 224 7.55 2.11 17.22
N SER A 225 8.10 0.93 16.95
CA SER A 225 7.35 -0.17 16.37
C SER A 225 6.22 -0.68 17.28
N ALA A 226 6.51 -0.79 18.58
CA ALA A 226 5.53 -1.17 19.58
C ALA A 226 4.41 -0.13 19.72
N ALA A 227 4.73 1.16 19.69
CA ALA A 227 3.76 2.25 19.72
C ALA A 227 2.84 2.24 18.50
N LEU A 228 3.37 2.03 17.29
CA LEU A 228 2.59 1.89 16.08
C LEU A 228 1.63 0.69 16.13
N ALA A 229 2.11 -0.46 16.61
CA ALA A 229 1.28 -1.65 16.77
C ALA A 229 0.16 -1.43 17.80
N LEU A 230 0.47 -0.78 18.92
CA LEU A 230 -0.51 -0.46 19.97
C LEU A 230 -1.58 0.51 19.43
N ALA A 231 -1.18 1.55 18.70
CA ALA A 231 -2.10 2.49 18.05
C ALA A 231 -3.00 1.78 17.02
N ALA A 232 -2.44 0.82 16.27
CA ALA A 232 -3.21 0.04 15.30
C ALA A 232 -4.29 -0.82 15.98
N LEU A 233 -4.02 -1.38 17.15
CA LEU A 233 -5.00 -2.16 17.92
C LEU A 233 -6.11 -1.31 18.55
N ALA A 234 -5.90 -0.03 18.73
CA ALA A 234 -6.91 0.89 19.26
C ALA A 234 -8.03 1.20 18.25
N THR A 235 -7.81 0.91 16.96
CA THR A 235 -8.78 1.10 15.89
C THR A 235 -9.33 -0.26 15.45
N PRO A 236 -10.65 -0.41 15.26
CA PRO A 236 -11.21 -1.63 14.69
C PRO A 236 -10.57 -1.93 13.33
N LEU A 237 -10.14 -3.18 13.16
CA LEU A 237 -9.57 -3.63 11.89
C LEU A 237 -10.71 -3.89 10.90
N ASP A 238 -10.69 -3.20 9.77
CA ASP A 238 -11.61 -3.42 8.65
C ASP A 238 -10.80 -3.75 7.38
N VAL A 239 -11.02 -4.94 6.86
CA VAL A 239 -10.41 -5.43 5.60
C VAL A 239 -11.43 -5.56 4.47
N SER A 240 -12.66 -5.10 4.66
CA SER A 240 -13.78 -5.29 3.72
C SER A 240 -13.48 -4.71 2.34
N ALA A 241 -12.89 -3.52 2.26
CA ALA A 241 -12.50 -2.90 1.00
C ALA A 241 -11.43 -3.72 0.25
N GLN A 242 -10.46 -4.30 0.97
CA GLN A 242 -9.44 -5.15 0.35
C GLN A 242 -10.02 -6.49 -0.13
N LEU A 243 -10.98 -7.06 0.61
CA LEU A 243 -11.68 -8.28 0.19
C LEU A 243 -12.54 -8.01 -1.05
N ALA A 244 -13.28 -6.90 -1.09
CA ALA A 244 -14.06 -6.52 -2.26
C ALA A 244 -13.17 -6.30 -3.49
N GLU A 245 -12.03 -5.63 -3.33
CA GLU A 245 -11.06 -5.41 -4.39
C GLU A 245 -10.42 -6.73 -4.87
N ARG A 246 -10.15 -7.66 -3.96
CA ARG A 246 -9.68 -8.99 -4.32
C ARG A 246 -10.64 -9.71 -5.27
N GLU A 247 -11.94 -9.69 -4.96
CA GLU A 247 -12.96 -10.32 -5.80
C GLU A 247 -13.09 -9.61 -7.15
N ARG A 248 -13.02 -8.27 -7.16
CA ARG A 248 -13.01 -7.49 -8.40
C ARG A 248 -11.80 -7.86 -9.27
N LEU A 249 -10.60 -7.83 -8.71
CA LEU A 249 -9.38 -8.18 -9.43
C LEU A 249 -9.42 -9.63 -9.94
N ALA A 250 -9.91 -10.56 -9.14
CA ALA A 250 -10.07 -11.96 -9.55
C ALA A 250 -11.04 -12.12 -10.73
N ALA A 251 -12.14 -11.37 -10.76
CA ALA A 251 -13.11 -11.38 -11.86
C ALA A 251 -12.49 -10.81 -13.14
N GLU A 252 -11.79 -9.67 -13.06
CA GLU A 252 -11.10 -9.05 -14.19
C GLU A 252 -10.00 -9.96 -14.77
N LEU A 253 -9.21 -10.61 -13.93
CA LEU A 253 -8.20 -11.58 -14.35
C LEU A 253 -8.80 -12.76 -15.09
N ARG A 254 -9.95 -13.30 -14.61
CA ARG A 254 -10.69 -14.37 -15.34
C ARG A 254 -11.16 -13.88 -16.71
N GLY A 255 -11.65 -12.65 -16.81
CA GLY A 255 -12.02 -12.01 -18.08
C GLY A 255 -10.84 -11.89 -19.04
N LEU A 256 -9.62 -11.80 -18.54
CA LEU A 256 -8.38 -11.84 -19.31
C LEU A 256 -7.86 -13.26 -19.56
N GLY A 257 -8.59 -14.32 -19.18
CA GLY A 257 -8.18 -15.71 -19.37
C GLY A 257 -7.06 -16.16 -18.42
N LEU A 258 -6.86 -15.43 -17.33
CA LEU A 258 -6.01 -15.84 -16.20
C LEU A 258 -6.92 -16.36 -15.09
N THR A 259 -6.67 -17.58 -14.61
CA THR A 259 -7.58 -18.23 -13.64
C THR A 259 -6.92 -18.29 -12.25
N PRO A 260 -7.15 -17.28 -11.37
CA PRO A 260 -6.64 -17.33 -10.02
C PRO A 260 -7.34 -18.42 -9.22
N LEU A 261 -6.59 -19.07 -8.31
CA LEU A 261 -7.15 -19.96 -7.30
C LEU A 261 -8.05 -19.18 -6.32
N PRO A 262 -9.03 -19.84 -5.68
CA PRO A 262 -9.74 -19.26 -4.54
C PRO A 262 -8.75 -18.80 -3.47
N SER A 263 -8.94 -17.59 -2.93
CA SER A 263 -8.00 -17.02 -1.96
C SER A 263 -8.71 -16.54 -0.70
N HIS A 264 -8.07 -16.80 0.44
CA HIS A 264 -8.44 -16.30 1.76
C HIS A 264 -7.46 -15.26 2.30
N THR A 265 -6.70 -14.60 1.39
CA THR A 265 -5.63 -13.66 1.73
C THR A 265 -5.84 -12.29 1.04
N ASN A 266 -4.84 -11.42 1.12
CA ASN A 266 -4.76 -10.17 0.34
C ASN A 266 -3.95 -10.32 -0.96
N PHE A 267 -3.94 -11.49 -1.54
CA PHE A 267 -3.30 -11.79 -2.83
C PHE A 267 -4.05 -12.89 -3.59
N LEU A 268 -3.75 -13.00 -4.86
CA LEU A 268 -4.22 -14.05 -5.75
C LEU A 268 -3.05 -14.88 -6.27
N PHE A 269 -3.23 -16.19 -6.41
CA PHE A 269 -2.26 -17.08 -7.03
C PHE A 269 -2.83 -17.62 -8.34
N ILE A 270 -2.07 -17.50 -9.43
CA ILE A 270 -2.45 -17.94 -10.77
C ILE A 270 -1.51 -19.07 -11.18
N PRO A 271 -1.97 -20.31 -11.28
CA PRO A 271 -1.17 -21.41 -11.83
C PRO A 271 -0.75 -21.11 -13.26
N MET A 272 0.54 -21.26 -13.57
CA MET A 272 1.09 -21.12 -14.92
C MET A 272 2.50 -21.72 -15.00
N ASP A 273 2.88 -22.16 -16.24
CA ASP A 273 4.15 -22.85 -16.45
C ASP A 273 5.36 -21.90 -16.46
N ASP A 274 5.23 -20.72 -17.06
CA ASP A 274 6.31 -19.71 -17.14
C ASP A 274 5.86 -18.35 -16.59
N PRO A 275 5.81 -18.19 -15.26
CA PRO A 275 5.42 -16.92 -14.64
C PRO A 275 6.46 -15.82 -14.84
N GLN A 276 7.73 -16.17 -15.09
CA GLN A 276 8.81 -15.18 -15.23
C GLN A 276 8.63 -14.34 -16.49
N GLN A 277 8.15 -14.92 -17.57
CA GLN A 277 7.86 -14.19 -18.80
C GLN A 277 6.89 -13.03 -18.56
N LEU A 278 5.84 -13.26 -17.75
CA LEU A 278 4.86 -12.23 -17.42
C LEU A 278 5.43 -11.16 -16.48
N VAL A 279 6.24 -11.57 -15.50
CA VAL A 279 6.94 -10.64 -14.60
C VAL A 279 7.80 -9.65 -15.41
N ASP A 280 8.59 -10.17 -16.36
CA ASP A 280 9.49 -9.35 -17.18
C ASP A 280 8.72 -8.46 -18.16
N ALA A 281 7.63 -8.97 -18.75
CA ALA A 281 6.80 -8.25 -19.70
C ALA A 281 6.07 -7.04 -19.10
N LEU A 282 5.70 -7.10 -17.80
CA LEU A 282 4.95 -6.01 -17.15
C LEU A 282 5.85 -4.96 -16.46
N LEU A 283 7.13 -5.24 -16.30
CA LEU A 283 8.07 -4.31 -15.68
C LEU A 283 8.15 -2.93 -16.37
N PRO A 284 8.08 -2.80 -17.73
CA PRO A 284 8.05 -1.50 -18.40
C PRO A 284 6.88 -0.60 -18.00
N ALA A 285 5.74 -1.17 -17.55
CA ALA A 285 4.65 -0.41 -16.96
C ALA A 285 4.89 -0.03 -15.47
N GLY A 286 6.01 -0.46 -14.90
CA GLY A 286 6.32 -0.29 -13.47
C GLY A 286 5.67 -1.32 -12.56
N VAL A 287 5.09 -2.38 -13.12
CA VAL A 287 4.40 -3.44 -12.36
C VAL A 287 5.38 -4.53 -11.99
N VAL A 288 5.49 -4.83 -10.69
CA VAL A 288 6.39 -5.87 -10.16
C VAL A 288 5.58 -6.99 -9.52
N LEU A 289 5.66 -8.17 -10.10
CA LEU A 289 4.96 -9.38 -9.67
C LEU A 289 5.91 -10.39 -9.01
N ARG A 290 5.37 -11.46 -8.43
CA ARG A 290 6.17 -12.52 -7.81
C ARG A 290 5.95 -13.87 -8.49
N ALA A 291 6.98 -14.34 -9.19
CA ALA A 291 7.01 -15.70 -9.73
C ALA A 291 7.34 -16.73 -8.65
N PHE A 292 6.69 -17.88 -8.74
CA PHE A 292 6.95 -19.09 -7.97
C PHE A 292 7.03 -20.30 -8.92
N ALA A 293 7.59 -21.39 -8.45
CA ALA A 293 7.46 -22.66 -9.15
C ALA A 293 5.96 -23.01 -9.30
N GLY A 294 5.50 -23.16 -10.54
CA GLY A 294 4.11 -23.51 -10.87
C GLY A 294 3.11 -22.34 -10.83
N GLY A 295 3.53 -21.08 -10.70
CA GLY A 295 2.58 -19.99 -10.80
C GLY A 295 3.06 -18.60 -10.41
N LEU A 296 2.15 -17.66 -10.49
CA LEU A 296 2.35 -16.25 -10.24
C LEU A 296 1.50 -15.80 -9.06
N ARG A 297 2.07 -15.07 -8.11
CA ARG A 297 1.32 -14.41 -7.04
C ARG A 297 1.21 -12.92 -7.29
N ILE A 298 0.02 -12.38 -7.12
CA ILE A 298 -0.33 -10.98 -7.28
C ILE A 298 -0.94 -10.46 -5.98
N SER A 299 -0.29 -9.51 -5.32
CA SER A 299 -0.88 -8.84 -4.16
C SER A 299 -2.08 -7.99 -4.58
N VAL A 300 -3.15 -8.00 -3.81
CA VAL A 300 -4.26 -7.05 -3.96
C VAL A 300 -3.85 -5.74 -3.28
N ARG A 301 -3.95 -4.63 -4.02
CA ARG A 301 -3.58 -3.32 -3.52
C ARG A 301 -4.80 -2.43 -3.33
N ASP A 302 -4.96 -1.43 -4.14
CA ASP A 302 -6.19 -0.65 -4.26
C ASP A 302 -6.59 -0.56 -5.75
N ALA A 303 -7.81 -0.11 -6.02
CA ALA A 303 -8.34 -0.07 -7.37
C ALA A 303 -7.47 0.77 -8.34
N LEU A 304 -6.77 1.81 -7.84
CA LEU A 304 -5.88 2.63 -8.68
C LEU A 304 -4.64 1.85 -9.12
N ASP A 305 -3.99 1.16 -8.19
CA ASP A 305 -2.81 0.36 -8.51
C ASP A 305 -3.19 -0.91 -9.30
N ASP A 306 -4.30 -1.58 -8.92
CA ASP A 306 -4.77 -2.81 -9.57
C ASP A 306 -5.22 -2.55 -11.02
N ASP A 307 -5.75 -1.37 -11.33
CA ASP A 307 -6.07 -1.00 -12.73
C ASP A 307 -4.81 -0.80 -13.58
N VAL A 308 -3.71 -0.27 -13.02
CA VAL A 308 -2.42 -0.22 -13.75
C VAL A 308 -1.98 -1.62 -14.15
N LEU A 309 -2.11 -2.59 -13.24
CA LEU A 309 -1.82 -4.00 -13.53
C LEU A 309 -2.74 -4.53 -14.64
N LEU A 310 -4.06 -4.32 -14.52
CA LEU A 310 -5.03 -4.83 -15.50
C LEU A 310 -4.82 -4.24 -16.89
N GLU A 311 -4.51 -2.96 -16.99
CA GLU A 311 -4.23 -2.30 -18.26
C GLU A 311 -2.92 -2.80 -18.88
N ALA A 312 -1.87 -3.00 -18.06
CA ALA A 312 -0.63 -3.61 -18.51
C ALA A 312 -0.84 -5.06 -19.02
N LEU A 313 -1.69 -5.84 -18.34
CA LEU A 313 -2.07 -7.18 -18.76
C LEU A 313 -2.88 -7.18 -20.08
N ARG A 314 -3.81 -6.24 -20.25
CA ARG A 314 -4.57 -6.07 -21.51
C ARG A 314 -3.64 -5.74 -22.67
N ALA A 315 -2.69 -4.82 -22.48
CA ALA A 315 -1.69 -4.47 -23.48
C ALA A 315 -0.83 -5.68 -23.85
N TRP A 316 -0.31 -6.40 -22.88
CA TRP A 316 0.49 -7.61 -23.10
C TRP A 316 -0.28 -8.66 -23.91
N ARG A 317 -1.54 -8.94 -23.54
CA ARG A 317 -2.37 -9.94 -24.24
C ARG A 317 -2.72 -9.55 -25.67
N SER A 318 -2.88 -8.28 -25.95
CA SER A 318 -3.16 -7.77 -27.31
C SER A 318 -1.89 -7.63 -28.17
N GLY A 319 -0.71 -7.89 -27.63
CA GLY A 319 0.57 -7.63 -28.30
C GLY A 319 0.91 -6.14 -28.45
N ALA A 320 0.18 -5.26 -27.74
CA ALA A 320 0.48 -3.83 -27.69
C ALA A 320 1.69 -3.55 -26.78
N ALA A 321 2.27 -2.36 -26.95
CA ALA A 321 3.34 -1.92 -26.04
C ALA A 321 2.84 -1.83 -24.61
N VAL A 322 3.52 -2.52 -23.69
CA VAL A 322 3.22 -2.48 -22.26
C VAL A 322 3.85 -1.22 -21.68
N VAL A 323 3.02 -0.20 -21.50
CA VAL A 323 3.39 1.08 -20.89
C VAL A 323 2.31 1.46 -19.88
N SER A 324 2.67 2.30 -18.90
CA SER A 324 1.66 2.79 -17.98
C SER A 324 0.72 3.78 -18.69
N PRO A 325 -0.62 3.63 -18.54
CA PRO A 325 -1.59 4.56 -19.12
C PRO A 325 -1.67 5.88 -18.35
N TRP A 326 -1.02 5.95 -17.22
CA TRP A 326 -1.01 7.10 -16.33
C TRP A 326 0.06 8.09 -16.77
N THR A 327 -0.31 9.35 -16.94
CA THR A 327 0.66 10.44 -17.00
C THR A 327 1.29 10.61 -15.63
N ARG A 328 2.61 10.70 -15.58
CA ARG A 328 3.39 10.71 -14.34
C ARG A 328 4.38 11.86 -14.34
N ARG A 329 4.45 12.56 -13.23
CA ARG A 329 5.46 13.61 -13.03
C ARG A 329 6.03 13.56 -11.63
N ARG A 330 7.32 13.76 -11.54
CA ARG A 330 8.05 13.95 -10.29
C ARG A 330 8.53 15.39 -10.18
N ARG A 331 8.40 15.98 -9.00
CA ARG A 331 9.10 17.17 -8.57
C ARG A 331 9.89 16.86 -7.32
N ALA A 332 11.14 17.32 -7.24
CA ALA A 332 11.97 17.20 -6.05
C ALA A 332 12.80 18.46 -5.92
N THR A 333 12.72 19.11 -4.77
CA THR A 333 13.52 20.25 -4.34
C THR A 333 14.31 19.87 -3.09
N ALA A 334 14.96 20.81 -2.43
CA ALA A 334 15.54 20.59 -1.11
C ALA A 334 14.46 20.44 -0.03
N GLU A 335 13.28 21.03 -0.24
CA GLU A 335 12.19 21.18 0.72
C GLU A 335 11.09 20.14 0.53
N THR A 336 10.81 19.74 -0.71
CA THR A 336 9.67 18.88 -1.04
C THR A 336 10.03 17.78 -2.02
N ARG A 337 9.23 16.70 -2.01
CA ARG A 337 9.27 15.61 -3.02
C ARG A 337 7.86 15.12 -3.30
N PHE A 338 7.43 15.25 -4.54
CA PHE A 338 6.13 14.80 -5.01
C PHE A 338 6.26 13.86 -6.22
N LEU A 339 5.44 12.82 -6.26
CA LEU A 339 5.12 12.02 -7.43
C LEU A 339 3.61 12.08 -7.64
N VAL A 340 3.22 12.54 -8.83
CA VAL A 340 1.82 12.59 -9.27
C VAL A 340 1.60 11.57 -10.37
N ARG A 341 0.53 10.81 -10.28
CA ARG A 341 0.00 9.93 -11.31
C ARG A 341 -1.42 10.37 -11.62
N LEU A 342 -1.71 10.69 -12.87
CA LEU A 342 -2.98 11.26 -13.32
C LEU A 342 -3.50 10.53 -14.54
N ARG A 343 -4.79 10.21 -14.52
CA ARG A 343 -5.60 9.82 -15.65
C ARG A 343 -6.80 10.78 -15.75
N VAL A 344 -6.78 11.67 -16.76
CA VAL A 344 -7.79 12.73 -16.90
C VAL A 344 -9.19 12.25 -17.27
N ARG A 345 -9.33 10.99 -17.72
CA ARG A 345 -10.61 10.33 -17.99
C ARG A 345 -10.70 9.09 -17.12
N GLY A 346 -10.83 9.31 -15.84
CA GLY A 346 -10.95 8.30 -14.81
C GLY A 346 -12.40 8.09 -14.35
N GLU A 347 -12.52 7.50 -13.18
CA GLU A 347 -13.79 7.24 -12.48
C GLU A 347 -13.93 8.11 -11.22
N GLY A 348 -13.03 9.07 -11.00
CA GLY A 348 -13.01 9.93 -9.81
C GLY A 348 -12.37 9.25 -8.60
N ARG A 349 -11.49 8.27 -8.81
CA ARG A 349 -10.75 7.61 -7.74
C ARG A 349 -9.52 8.43 -7.37
N VAL A 350 -9.49 8.93 -6.16
CA VAL A 350 -8.47 9.91 -5.74
C VAL A 350 -7.82 9.49 -4.43
N LEU A 351 -6.48 9.49 -4.41
CA LEU A 351 -5.66 9.31 -3.22
C LEU A 351 -4.59 10.38 -3.19
N VAL A 352 -4.64 11.27 -2.19
CA VAL A 352 -3.65 12.33 -1.98
C VAL A 352 -3.02 12.16 -0.60
N GLN A 353 -1.72 12.15 -0.55
CA GLN A 353 -0.91 11.95 0.65
C GLN A 353 0.31 12.90 0.62
N SER A 354 0.10 14.14 1.03
CA SER A 354 1.17 15.14 1.19
C SER A 354 1.61 15.32 2.64
N GLY A 355 0.76 14.89 3.58
CA GLY A 355 0.90 15.16 5.02
C GLY A 355 0.17 16.44 5.45
N GLU A 356 -0.27 17.30 4.52
CA GLU A 356 -1.06 18.48 4.81
C GLU A 356 -2.55 18.18 4.52
N GLY A 357 -3.30 17.83 5.58
CA GLY A 357 -4.63 17.20 5.45
C GLY A 357 -5.71 18.10 4.85
N PHE A 358 -5.66 19.42 5.03
CA PHE A 358 -6.64 20.33 4.48
C PHE A 358 -6.54 20.40 2.94
N TYR A 359 -5.32 20.59 2.42
CA TYR A 359 -5.11 20.68 0.97
C TYR A 359 -5.11 19.31 0.28
N ASP A 360 -4.80 18.23 0.99
CA ASP A 360 -5.09 16.86 0.51
C ASP A 360 -6.59 16.70 0.22
N HIS A 361 -7.45 17.16 1.15
CA HIS A 361 -8.89 17.15 0.96
C HIS A 361 -9.35 18.08 -0.16
N MET A 362 -8.82 19.29 -0.26
CA MET A 362 -9.16 20.22 -1.35
C MET A 362 -8.82 19.65 -2.72
N LEU A 363 -7.64 19.07 -2.88
CA LEU A 363 -7.23 18.43 -4.12
C LEU A 363 -8.07 17.18 -4.45
N GLN A 364 -8.50 16.43 -3.43
CA GLN A 364 -9.45 15.33 -3.61
C GLN A 364 -10.77 15.84 -4.18
N GLN A 365 -11.30 16.97 -3.68
CA GLN A 365 -12.53 17.55 -4.19
C GLN A 365 -12.38 17.98 -5.67
N LEU A 366 -11.29 18.65 -6.01
CA LEU A 366 -11.03 19.06 -7.39
C LEU A 366 -10.97 17.83 -8.32
N ALA A 367 -10.15 16.84 -8.01
CA ALA A 367 -9.91 15.68 -8.86
C ALA A 367 -11.18 14.80 -9.00
N PHE A 368 -11.91 14.57 -7.92
CA PHE A 368 -13.16 13.82 -7.93
C PHE A 368 -14.20 14.49 -8.85
N HIS A 369 -14.41 15.80 -8.69
CA HIS A 369 -15.38 16.56 -9.49
C HIS A 369 -14.92 16.79 -10.94
N ALA A 370 -13.62 16.66 -11.22
CA ALA A 370 -13.08 16.62 -12.57
C ALA A 370 -13.21 15.25 -13.25
N GLY A 371 -13.59 14.21 -12.51
CA GLY A 371 -13.67 12.83 -13.01
C GLY A 371 -12.29 12.23 -13.28
N TRP A 372 -11.27 12.67 -12.54
CA TRP A 372 -9.91 12.15 -12.67
C TRP A 372 -9.68 10.94 -11.78
N ASP A 373 -8.86 10.01 -12.24
CA ASP A 373 -8.15 9.16 -11.30
C ASP A 373 -6.82 9.83 -10.99
N LEU A 374 -6.56 10.10 -9.72
CA LEU A 374 -5.39 10.85 -9.26
C LEU A 374 -4.75 10.16 -8.06
N ARG A 375 -3.44 9.96 -8.12
CA ARG A 375 -2.64 9.62 -6.96
C ARG A 375 -1.50 10.60 -6.78
N VAL A 376 -1.40 11.16 -5.58
CA VAL A 376 -0.32 12.04 -5.16
C VAL A 376 0.37 11.43 -3.95
N ASP A 377 1.64 11.10 -4.12
CA ASP A 377 2.51 10.64 -3.04
C ASP A 377 3.60 11.69 -2.82
N GLY A 378 3.66 12.30 -1.66
CA GLY A 378 4.63 13.35 -1.41
C GLY A 378 4.94 13.60 0.05
N VAL A 379 5.98 14.39 0.27
CA VAL A 379 6.36 14.93 1.58
C VAL A 379 6.92 16.34 1.36
N GLY A 380 6.68 17.22 2.31
CA GLY A 380 7.28 18.55 2.38
C GLY A 380 7.75 18.86 3.81
N ASP A 381 8.38 20.00 3.96
CA ASP A 381 8.96 20.54 5.18
C ASP A 381 7.90 21.22 6.06
N LEU A 382 6.85 20.48 6.44
CA LEU A 382 5.72 21.01 7.22
C LEU A 382 6.09 21.66 8.54
N GLU A 383 7.29 21.39 9.06
CA GLU A 383 7.86 22.08 10.21
C GLU A 383 8.13 23.57 9.98
N THR A 384 8.25 24.00 8.71
CA THR A 384 8.41 25.42 8.32
C THR A 384 7.09 26.07 7.92
N GLY A 385 6.00 25.28 7.87
CA GLY A 385 4.66 25.70 7.41
C GLY A 385 4.20 24.89 6.20
N ASP A 386 2.99 25.16 5.75
CA ASP A 386 2.33 24.43 4.65
C ASP A 386 2.67 24.97 3.26
N HIS A 387 3.27 26.16 3.15
CA HIS A 387 3.46 26.91 1.91
C HIS A 387 4.18 26.08 0.83
N HIS A 388 5.40 25.60 1.10
CA HIS A 388 6.20 24.86 0.13
C HIS A 388 5.53 23.54 -0.27
N THR A 389 4.91 22.86 0.71
CA THR A 389 4.21 21.60 0.48
C THR A 389 3.01 21.79 -0.44
N VAL A 390 2.15 22.78 -0.17
CA VAL A 390 0.95 23.06 -0.97
C VAL A 390 1.32 23.57 -2.35
N GLU A 391 2.24 24.52 -2.45
CA GLU A 391 2.70 25.07 -3.73
C GLU A 391 3.23 23.95 -4.64
N ASP A 392 4.21 23.18 -4.17
CA ASP A 392 4.88 22.17 -4.97
C ASP A 392 3.99 20.97 -5.31
N MET A 393 3.07 20.60 -4.42
CA MET A 393 2.01 19.64 -4.73
C MET A 393 1.16 20.12 -5.92
N MET A 394 0.60 21.33 -5.82
CA MET A 394 -0.31 21.88 -6.83
C MET A 394 0.41 22.14 -8.15
N ARG A 395 1.66 22.62 -8.12
CA ARG A 395 2.51 22.77 -9.31
C ARG A 395 2.79 21.43 -9.99
N THR A 396 3.01 20.38 -9.21
CA THR A 396 3.27 19.05 -9.78
C THR A 396 2.01 18.49 -10.43
N VAL A 397 0.83 18.66 -9.80
CA VAL A 397 -0.47 18.24 -10.36
C VAL A 397 -0.77 19.00 -11.63
N GLY A 398 -0.60 20.34 -11.63
CA GLY A 398 -0.83 21.17 -12.81
C GLY A 398 0.09 20.78 -13.98
N ALA A 399 1.37 20.58 -13.73
CA ALA A 399 2.32 20.15 -14.75
C ALA A 399 2.02 18.73 -15.28
N THR A 400 1.53 17.83 -14.42
CA THR A 400 1.07 16.50 -14.85
C THR A 400 -0.16 16.59 -15.74
N LEU A 401 -1.06 17.53 -15.46
CA LEU A 401 -2.21 17.79 -16.31
C LEU A 401 -1.78 18.31 -17.69
N ASP A 402 -0.85 19.26 -17.76
CA ASP A 402 -0.32 19.77 -19.04
C ASP A 402 0.30 18.63 -19.88
N ASP A 403 1.12 17.78 -19.25
CA ASP A 403 1.67 16.58 -19.90
C ASP A 403 0.57 15.65 -20.43
N ALA A 404 -0.51 15.44 -19.65
CA ALA A 404 -1.63 14.58 -20.02
C ALA A 404 -2.48 15.15 -21.17
N LEU A 405 -2.55 16.46 -21.31
CA LEU A 405 -3.31 17.14 -22.36
C LEU A 405 -2.59 17.11 -23.71
N GLY A 406 -1.27 17.02 -23.72
CA GLY A 406 -0.47 17.02 -24.93
C GLY A 406 -0.78 18.23 -25.81
N ASP A 407 -1.15 18.01 -27.07
CA ASP A 407 -1.48 19.05 -28.04
C ASP A 407 -2.93 19.59 -27.93
N ARG A 408 -3.71 19.10 -26.96
CA ARG A 408 -5.08 19.53 -26.64
C ARG A 408 -6.09 19.35 -27.78
N ARG A 409 -5.81 18.42 -28.73
CA ARG A 409 -6.70 18.15 -29.86
C ARG A 409 -8.01 17.54 -29.43
N GLY A 410 -9.08 18.02 -30.04
CA GLY A 410 -10.42 17.49 -29.91
C GLY A 410 -11.08 17.79 -28.57
N LEU A 411 -10.44 18.56 -27.68
CA LEU A 411 -11.03 18.97 -26.41
C LEU A 411 -12.03 20.10 -26.59
N ALA A 412 -13.05 20.17 -25.70
CA ALA A 412 -14.02 21.26 -25.67
C ALA A 412 -13.35 22.61 -25.39
N ARG A 413 -12.20 22.61 -24.71
CA ARG A 413 -11.34 23.74 -24.40
C ARG A 413 -11.89 24.64 -23.30
N TYR A 414 -13.15 25.02 -23.36
CA TYR A 414 -13.78 25.92 -22.38
C TYR A 414 -14.68 25.12 -21.43
N GLY A 415 -14.68 25.50 -20.16
CA GLY A 415 -15.59 24.94 -19.17
C GLY A 415 -15.95 25.97 -18.11
N GLU A 416 -17.17 25.86 -17.63
CA GLU A 416 -17.72 26.72 -16.58
C GLU A 416 -18.51 25.89 -15.59
N ALA A 417 -18.47 26.26 -14.30
CA ALA A 417 -19.30 25.67 -13.28
C ALA A 417 -19.57 26.64 -12.12
N ARG A 418 -20.78 26.55 -11.58
CA ARG A 418 -21.17 27.18 -10.31
C ARG A 418 -21.46 26.08 -9.30
N VAL A 419 -20.89 26.21 -8.11
CA VAL A 419 -21.03 25.20 -7.05
C VAL A 419 -21.38 25.90 -5.74
N PRO A 420 -22.59 25.67 -5.19
CA PRO A 420 -22.92 26.09 -3.83
C PRO A 420 -22.36 25.07 -2.82
N MET A 421 -22.01 25.57 -1.64
CA MET A 421 -21.75 24.76 -0.46
C MET A 421 -22.27 25.51 0.77
N ASP A 422 -23.41 25.07 1.28
CA ASP A 422 -24.18 25.76 2.30
C ASP A 422 -24.37 27.26 1.93
N GLU A 423 -23.79 28.18 2.67
CA GLU A 423 -23.87 29.63 2.44
C GLU A 423 -22.81 30.14 1.41
N ALA A 424 -21.85 29.30 1.03
CA ALA A 424 -20.82 29.67 0.08
C ALA A 424 -21.25 29.38 -1.37
N LEU A 425 -20.81 30.24 -2.29
CA LEU A 425 -21.01 30.07 -3.73
C LEU A 425 -19.71 30.35 -4.46
N ALA A 426 -19.25 29.38 -5.25
CA ALA A 426 -18.11 29.53 -6.14
C ALA A 426 -18.52 29.45 -7.62
N HIS A 427 -17.88 30.26 -8.45
CA HIS A 427 -17.99 30.26 -9.90
C HIS A 427 -16.60 30.14 -10.50
N ALA A 428 -16.35 29.11 -11.32
CA ALA A 428 -15.09 28.85 -12.00
C ALA A 428 -15.29 28.81 -13.52
N VAL A 429 -14.37 29.44 -14.26
CA VAL A 429 -14.27 29.40 -15.72
C VAL A 429 -12.85 29.02 -16.12
N VAL A 430 -12.72 28.04 -17.02
CA VAL A 430 -11.45 27.49 -17.51
C VAL A 430 -11.36 27.62 -19.02
N ASP A 431 -10.20 28.11 -19.52
CA ASP A 431 -9.74 27.95 -20.91
C ASP A 431 -8.43 27.17 -20.93
N LEU A 432 -8.42 26.01 -21.60
CA LEU A 432 -7.20 25.22 -21.84
C LEU A 432 -6.33 25.90 -22.89
N SER A 433 -5.95 27.14 -22.62
CA SER A 433 -5.39 28.10 -23.59
C SER A 433 -3.90 27.90 -23.92
N GLY A 434 -3.19 27.06 -23.16
CA GLY A 434 -1.72 26.96 -23.23
C GLY A 434 -1.00 28.17 -22.60
N ARG A 435 -1.72 29.14 -22.05
CA ARG A 435 -1.20 30.37 -21.42
C ARG A 435 -1.57 30.39 -19.94
N PRO A 436 -0.59 30.51 -19.04
CA PRO A 436 -0.86 30.52 -17.59
C PRO A 436 -1.40 31.90 -17.18
N VAL A 437 -2.69 31.96 -16.84
CA VAL A 437 -3.34 33.14 -16.28
C VAL A 437 -4.28 32.71 -15.16
N ALA A 438 -4.19 33.32 -14.00
CA ALA A 438 -5.11 33.12 -12.90
C ALA A 438 -5.71 34.45 -12.47
N GLN A 439 -7.06 34.52 -12.39
CA GLN A 439 -7.82 35.66 -11.87
C GLN A 439 -8.72 35.12 -10.77
N LEU A 440 -8.26 35.24 -9.54
CA LEU A 440 -8.88 34.57 -8.39
C LEU A 440 -9.34 35.59 -7.36
N SER A 441 -10.60 35.46 -6.92
CA SER A 441 -11.21 36.25 -5.85
C SER A 441 -11.97 35.27 -4.93
N ILE A 442 -11.29 34.81 -3.89
CA ILE A 442 -11.78 33.84 -2.90
C ILE A 442 -11.85 34.57 -1.56
N ASP A 443 -13.07 34.80 -1.05
CA ASP A 443 -13.27 35.61 0.16
C ASP A 443 -14.35 34.98 1.06
N PRO A 444 -14.01 34.59 2.30
CA PRO A 444 -12.67 34.59 2.90
C PRO A 444 -11.77 33.42 2.38
N ASP A 445 -10.50 33.72 2.19
CA ASP A 445 -9.48 32.69 1.89
C ASP A 445 -8.96 32.08 3.21
N PRO A 446 -8.95 30.75 3.39
CA PRO A 446 -8.43 30.11 4.61
C PRO A 446 -6.90 30.17 4.75
N GLY A 447 -6.18 30.82 3.81
CA GLY A 447 -4.75 31.05 3.87
C GLY A 447 -4.02 30.79 2.56
N MET A 448 -4.18 29.62 1.94
CA MET A 448 -3.42 29.22 0.75
C MET A 448 -4.31 28.83 -0.44
N ALA A 449 -5.64 28.94 -0.36
CA ALA A 449 -6.52 28.44 -1.43
C ALA A 449 -6.30 29.18 -2.75
N THR A 450 -6.16 30.51 -2.71
CA THR A 450 -5.82 31.33 -3.88
C THR A 450 -4.47 30.94 -4.46
N HIS A 451 -3.43 30.85 -3.63
CA HIS A 451 -2.07 30.50 -4.06
C HIS A 451 -1.98 29.06 -4.62
N ALA A 452 -2.70 28.11 -4.02
CA ALA A 452 -2.78 26.73 -4.49
C ALA A 452 -3.36 26.65 -5.91
N LEU A 453 -4.50 27.30 -6.16
CA LEU A 453 -5.14 27.33 -7.48
C LEU A 453 -4.32 28.14 -8.51
N GLU A 454 -3.62 29.20 -8.09
CA GLU A 454 -2.70 29.94 -8.94
C GLU A 454 -1.52 29.05 -9.38
N SER A 455 -0.87 28.37 -8.45
CA SER A 455 0.24 27.45 -8.70
C SER A 455 -0.16 26.32 -9.64
N PHE A 456 -1.36 25.77 -9.46
CA PHE A 456 -1.96 24.79 -10.37
C PHE A 456 -2.16 25.36 -11.78
N ALA A 457 -2.83 26.51 -11.91
CA ALA A 457 -3.13 27.13 -13.20
C ALA A 457 -1.88 27.51 -13.99
N GLN A 458 -0.84 27.99 -13.29
CA GLN A 458 0.45 28.33 -13.90
C GLN A 458 1.11 27.12 -14.57
N THR A 459 1.19 26.00 -13.88
CA THR A 459 1.90 24.81 -14.39
C THR A 459 1.05 23.96 -15.31
N ALA A 460 -0.29 23.97 -15.16
CA ALA A 460 -1.23 23.37 -16.11
C ALA A 460 -1.37 24.20 -17.40
N ARG A 461 -0.76 25.39 -17.46
CA ARG A 461 -0.79 26.30 -18.60
C ARG A 461 -2.22 26.57 -19.09
N LEU A 462 -3.08 26.94 -18.16
CA LEU A 462 -4.48 27.27 -18.44
C LEU A 462 -4.83 28.67 -17.94
N THR A 463 -5.89 29.24 -18.50
CA THR A 463 -6.52 30.43 -17.97
C THR A 463 -7.62 30.01 -17.02
N LEU A 464 -7.53 30.46 -15.77
CA LEU A 464 -8.47 30.12 -14.70
C LEU A 464 -9.04 31.41 -14.08
N HIS A 465 -10.34 31.54 -14.09
CA HIS A 465 -11.07 32.58 -13.33
C HIS A 465 -11.90 31.90 -12.25
N VAL A 466 -11.77 32.36 -11.00
CA VAL A 466 -12.60 31.90 -9.88
C VAL A 466 -13.09 33.09 -9.08
N THR A 467 -14.40 33.13 -8.80
CA THR A 467 -15.00 34.04 -7.83
C THR A 467 -15.76 33.20 -6.83
N ALA A 468 -15.44 33.36 -5.54
CA ALA A 468 -16.11 32.63 -4.47
C ALA A 468 -16.32 33.51 -3.26
N THR A 469 -17.51 33.43 -2.68
CA THR A 469 -17.91 34.22 -1.49
C THR A 469 -18.72 33.36 -0.53
N GLY A 470 -18.65 33.66 0.76
CA GLY A 470 -19.38 32.99 1.83
C GLY A 470 -18.98 33.56 3.18
N THR A 471 -19.41 32.93 4.26
CA THR A 471 -19.03 33.33 5.62
C THR A 471 -18.04 32.37 6.28
N ASN A 472 -17.98 31.13 5.81
CA ASN A 472 -17.06 30.11 6.30
C ASN A 472 -15.94 29.87 5.28
N ALA A 473 -14.69 30.19 5.64
CA ALA A 473 -13.53 30.04 4.77
C ALA A 473 -13.32 28.61 4.25
N HIS A 474 -13.62 27.57 5.06
CA HIS A 474 -13.56 26.18 4.63
C HIS A 474 -14.58 25.91 3.49
N HIS A 475 -15.84 26.34 3.66
CA HIS A 475 -16.88 26.15 2.64
C HIS A 475 -16.55 26.88 1.35
N VAL A 476 -16.01 28.13 1.45
CA VAL A 476 -15.61 28.93 0.30
C VAL A 476 -14.46 28.25 -0.47
N ALA A 477 -13.45 27.76 0.24
CA ALA A 477 -12.35 27.03 -0.39
C ALA A 477 -12.84 25.74 -1.07
N GLU A 478 -13.60 24.92 -0.36
CA GLU A 478 -14.08 23.64 -0.89
C GLU A 478 -15.01 23.83 -2.09
N ALA A 479 -15.92 24.82 -2.04
CA ALA A 479 -16.75 25.20 -3.19
C ALA A 479 -15.91 25.61 -4.40
N SER A 480 -14.80 26.35 -4.17
CA SER A 480 -13.87 26.80 -5.22
C SER A 480 -13.19 25.60 -5.91
N PHE A 481 -12.62 24.68 -5.15
CA PHE A 481 -11.98 23.49 -5.70
C PHE A 481 -12.96 22.58 -6.45
N LYS A 482 -14.18 22.40 -5.92
CA LYS A 482 -15.26 21.69 -6.61
C LYS A 482 -15.67 22.37 -7.92
N ALA A 483 -15.80 23.70 -7.92
CA ALA A 483 -16.17 24.45 -9.11
C ALA A 483 -15.09 24.34 -10.20
N VAL A 484 -13.80 24.45 -9.82
CA VAL A 484 -12.68 24.25 -10.73
C VAL A 484 -12.68 22.82 -11.31
N GLY A 485 -12.89 21.81 -10.47
CA GLY A 485 -12.98 20.41 -10.92
C GLY A 485 -14.09 20.21 -11.94
N ARG A 486 -15.30 20.73 -11.68
CA ARG A 486 -16.43 20.63 -12.62
C ARG A 486 -16.22 21.42 -13.90
N ALA A 487 -15.61 22.60 -13.85
CA ALA A 487 -15.24 23.38 -15.05
C ALA A 487 -14.22 22.62 -15.90
N LEU A 488 -13.20 21.99 -15.28
CA LEU A 488 -12.25 21.12 -15.96
C LEU A 488 -12.91 19.90 -16.59
N ALA A 489 -13.86 19.25 -15.91
CA ALA A 489 -14.62 18.13 -16.48
C ALA A 489 -15.32 18.50 -17.79
N VAL A 490 -15.86 19.73 -17.89
CA VAL A 490 -16.48 20.24 -19.11
C VAL A 490 -15.43 20.55 -20.19
N ALA A 491 -14.35 21.27 -19.83
CA ALA A 491 -13.29 21.68 -20.75
C ALA A 491 -12.56 20.48 -21.40
N LEU A 492 -12.46 19.37 -20.67
CA LEU A 492 -11.77 18.15 -21.07
C LEU A 492 -12.61 17.18 -21.92
N ARG A 493 -13.89 17.49 -22.19
CA ARG A 493 -14.72 16.64 -23.04
C ARG A 493 -14.13 16.52 -24.45
N GLN A 494 -14.12 15.30 -24.97
CA GLN A 494 -13.78 15.05 -26.37
C GLN A 494 -14.96 15.47 -27.24
N VAL A 495 -14.79 16.47 -28.08
CA VAL A 495 -15.84 17.01 -28.95
C VAL A 495 -15.48 16.96 -30.43
N GLY A 496 -14.24 16.52 -30.76
CA GLY A 496 -13.77 16.45 -32.14
C GLY A 496 -12.36 15.90 -32.25
N THR A 497 -11.67 16.22 -33.35
CA THR A 497 -10.28 15.82 -33.63
C THR A 497 -9.34 16.97 -33.90
N GLN A 498 -9.87 18.19 -34.00
CA GLN A 498 -9.09 19.39 -34.29
C GLN A 498 -8.78 20.18 -33.02
N VAL A 499 -7.73 21.00 -33.06
CA VAL A 499 -7.46 21.96 -31.99
C VAL A 499 -8.53 23.06 -32.06
N ALA A 500 -9.20 23.33 -30.93
CA ALA A 500 -10.24 24.37 -30.84
C ALA A 500 -9.63 25.78 -30.85
N SER A 501 -8.93 26.14 -31.94
CA SER A 501 -8.25 27.42 -32.12
C SER A 501 -8.21 27.80 -33.60
N THR A 502 -8.58 29.05 -33.91
CA THR A 502 -8.46 29.59 -35.28
C THR A 502 -7.01 29.70 -35.74
N LYS A 503 -6.03 29.63 -34.81
CA LYS A 503 -4.60 29.65 -35.10
C LYS A 503 -4.02 28.27 -35.42
N GLY A 504 -4.83 27.19 -35.25
CA GLY A 504 -4.38 25.81 -35.44
C GLY A 504 -3.49 25.27 -34.32
N SER A 505 -3.21 26.05 -33.28
CA SER A 505 -2.42 25.68 -32.10
C SER A 505 -2.92 26.40 -30.85
N LEU A 506 -2.59 25.87 -29.66
CA LEU A 506 -2.84 26.46 -28.35
C LEU A 506 -1.54 26.63 -27.58
#